data_e6e3c4784e764b8bd7791881bcc54425
#
_entry.id   e6e3c4784e764b8bd7791881bcc54425
#
_cell.length_a   1.000
_cell.length_b   1.000
_cell.length_c   1.000
_cell.angle_alpha   90.00
_cell.angle_beta   90.00
_cell.angle_gamma   90.00
#
_symmetry.space_group_name_H-M   'P 1'
#
loop_
_entity.id
_entity.type
_entity.pdbx_description
1 polymer ?
#
loop_
_entity_poly.entity_id
_entity_poly.type
_entity_poly.pdbx_seq_one_letter_code
_entity_poly.pdbx_strand_id
1 'polypeptide(L)'
;VVHAGYAKYRTTLLRNGVELYEMNKTLSRKDRKQKKGIHGSSKASLHAKSLIVDREQVFIGSLNIDPRSVTENTEIGIMLQSKEIAAQLAETFDQIAEQRAFRLELRIDEEGIEYIYWHGLENDEERVWSTEPYTGFWQRFSIFFMSLLPIESQL
;
A
#
# COMPACT_ATOMS: atom_id res chain seq x y z
N VAL A 1 7.98 -10.35 -5.72
CA VAL A 1 8.28 -11.05 -4.46
C VAL A 1 7.66 -10.29 -3.31
N VAL A 2 8.04 -9.04 -3.00
CA VAL A 2 7.51 -8.24 -1.86
C VAL A 2 5.96 -8.15 -1.88
N HIS A 3 5.37 -7.88 -3.04
CA HIS A 3 3.91 -7.82 -3.19
C HIS A 3 3.22 -9.16 -2.88
N ALA A 4 3.81 -10.29 -3.26
CA ALA A 4 3.27 -11.62 -2.94
C ALA A 4 3.33 -11.91 -1.43
N GLY A 5 4.38 -11.46 -0.75
CA GLY A 5 4.50 -11.55 0.71
C GLY A 5 3.39 -10.79 1.44
N TYR A 6 3.13 -9.56 1.02
CA TYR A 6 2.06 -8.74 1.59
C TYR A 6 0.65 -9.31 1.29
N ALA A 7 0.40 -9.74 0.05
CA ALA A 7 -0.92 -10.14 -0.43
C ALA A 7 -1.60 -11.21 0.46
N LYS A 8 -0.83 -12.13 1.03
CA LYS A 8 -1.34 -13.19 1.91
C LYS A 8 -1.86 -12.68 3.25
N TYR A 9 -1.39 -11.50 3.71
CA TYR A 9 -1.81 -10.92 4.98
C TYR A 9 -3.04 -10.01 4.87
N ARG A 10 -3.45 -9.62 3.65
CA ARG A 10 -4.58 -8.69 3.42
C ARG A 10 -5.83 -9.09 4.18
N THR A 11 -6.28 -10.34 4.00
CA THR A 11 -7.50 -10.86 4.64
C THR A 11 -7.40 -10.81 6.16
N THR A 12 -6.28 -11.23 6.72
CA THR A 12 -6.05 -11.22 8.17
C THR A 12 -6.05 -9.79 8.72
N LEU A 13 -5.40 -8.85 8.04
CA LEU A 13 -5.36 -7.45 8.44
C LEU A 13 -6.76 -6.82 8.41
N LEU A 14 -7.49 -7.00 7.31
CA LEU A 14 -8.86 -6.48 7.18
C LEU A 14 -9.81 -7.07 8.23
N ARG A 15 -9.72 -8.38 8.49
CA ARG A 15 -10.52 -9.06 9.51
C ARG A 15 -10.26 -8.51 10.92
N ASN A 16 -9.04 -8.05 11.19
CA ASN A 16 -8.66 -7.43 12.46
C ASN A 16 -8.89 -5.91 12.50
N GLY A 17 -9.63 -5.35 11.53
CA GLY A 17 -10.04 -3.96 11.54
C GLY A 17 -8.97 -2.98 11.02
N VAL A 18 -7.90 -3.47 10.38
CA VAL A 18 -6.91 -2.60 9.74
C VAL A 18 -7.47 -2.10 8.41
N GLU A 19 -7.51 -0.80 8.22
CA GLU A 19 -7.85 -0.20 6.93
C GLU A 19 -6.63 -0.27 6.00
N LEU A 20 -6.81 -0.86 4.82
CA LEU A 20 -5.75 -1.02 3.84
C LEU A 20 -6.00 -0.14 2.62
N TYR A 21 -4.96 0.57 2.22
CA TYR A 21 -4.95 1.42 1.03
C TYR A 21 -3.78 1.06 0.12
N GLU A 22 -4.08 0.73 -1.13
CA GLU A 22 -3.09 0.37 -2.15
C GLU A 22 -3.01 1.44 -3.23
N MET A 23 -1.81 1.94 -3.49
CA MET A 23 -1.59 3.01 -4.46
C MET A 23 -2.05 2.64 -5.88
N ASN A 24 -2.88 3.50 -6.48
CA ASN A 24 -3.29 3.37 -7.87
C ASN A 24 -2.14 3.77 -8.82
N LYS A 25 -1.50 2.77 -9.39
CA LYS A 25 -0.34 2.94 -10.28
C LYS A 25 -0.67 3.72 -11.56
N THR A 26 -1.91 3.71 -12.01
CA THR A 26 -2.32 4.39 -13.26
C THR A 26 -2.45 5.89 -13.07
N LEU A 27 -3.04 6.33 -11.98
CA LEU A 27 -3.12 7.75 -11.62
C LEU A 27 -1.73 8.34 -11.41
N SER A 28 -0.88 7.65 -10.68
CA SER A 28 0.51 8.05 -10.46
C SER A 28 1.31 8.21 -11.78
N ARG A 29 0.99 7.43 -12.83
CA ARG A 29 1.62 7.57 -14.16
C ARG A 29 1.08 8.75 -14.94
N LYS A 30 -0.23 9.08 -14.85
CA LYS A 30 -0.82 10.26 -15.50
C LYS A 30 -0.21 11.55 -14.96
N ASP A 31 -0.09 11.68 -13.65
CA ASP A 31 0.54 12.83 -12.99
C ASP A 31 2.00 13.03 -13.40
N ARG A 32 2.75 11.94 -13.56
CA ARG A 32 4.14 11.99 -14.03
C ARG A 32 4.25 12.47 -15.49
N LYS A 33 3.26 12.18 -16.35
CA LYS A 33 3.24 12.67 -17.74
C LYS A 33 2.93 14.16 -17.80
N GLN A 34 2.05 14.66 -16.95
CA GLN A 34 1.74 16.10 -16.87
C GLN A 34 2.88 16.94 -16.29
N LYS A 35 3.66 16.40 -15.35
CA LYS A 35 4.85 17.07 -14.75
C LYS A 35 6.13 16.95 -15.59
N LYS A 36 6.06 16.52 -16.84
CA LYS A 36 7.19 16.54 -17.79
C LYS A 36 7.45 17.96 -18.31
N GLY A 37 7.78 18.89 -17.42
CA GLY A 37 8.44 20.14 -17.71
C GLY A 37 9.89 20.04 -17.27
N ILE A 38 10.81 20.34 -18.14
CA ILE A 38 12.23 20.75 -18.09
C ILE A 38 13.17 20.17 -16.97
N HIS A 39 12.67 19.63 -15.88
CA HIS A 39 13.47 18.99 -14.81
C HIS A 39 13.20 17.50 -14.77
N GLY A 40 14.25 16.71 -14.98
CA GLY A 40 14.25 15.27 -15.15
C GLY A 40 13.25 14.51 -14.29
N SER A 41 12.43 13.70 -14.95
CA SER A 41 11.55 12.75 -14.30
C SER A 41 12.39 11.73 -13.53
N SER A 42 12.52 11.87 -12.22
CA SER A 42 13.03 10.79 -11.41
C SER A 42 12.09 9.59 -11.57
N LYS A 43 12.63 8.42 -11.86
CA LYS A 43 11.90 7.14 -11.81
C LYS A 43 11.67 6.70 -10.35
N ALA A 44 11.67 7.65 -9.41
CA ALA A 44 11.51 7.36 -7.99
C ALA A 44 10.17 6.67 -7.75
N SER A 45 10.23 5.48 -7.29
CA SER A 45 9.11 4.77 -6.67
C SER A 45 8.86 5.37 -5.29
N LEU A 46 7.61 5.38 -4.84
CA LEU A 46 7.34 5.73 -3.44
C LEU A 46 8.03 4.68 -2.55
N HIS A 47 9.02 5.13 -1.80
CA HIS A 47 9.81 4.29 -0.90
C HIS A 47 9.88 4.90 0.50
N ALA A 48 8.87 5.70 0.82
CA ALA A 48 8.74 6.30 2.14
C ALA A 48 8.25 5.24 3.15
N LYS A 49 8.90 5.19 4.28
CA LYS A 49 8.48 4.43 5.45
C LYS A 49 8.26 5.42 6.57
N SER A 50 7.00 5.67 6.86
CA SER A 50 6.59 6.56 7.92
C SER A 50 5.45 5.93 8.72
N LEU A 51 5.49 6.16 10.01
CA LEU A 51 4.44 5.78 10.94
C LEU A 51 4.00 7.03 11.70
N ILE A 52 2.71 7.27 11.75
CA ILE A 52 2.11 8.36 12.51
C ILE A 52 1.34 7.74 13.67
N VAL A 53 1.65 8.17 14.89
CA VAL A 53 1.00 7.68 16.10
C VAL A 53 0.19 8.81 16.72
N ASP A 54 -1.12 8.58 16.86
CA ASP A 54 -2.09 9.48 17.50
C ASP A 54 -2.11 10.91 16.93
N ARG A 55 -1.63 11.09 15.69
CA ARG A 55 -1.41 12.41 15.06
C ARG A 55 -0.53 13.37 15.90
N GLU A 56 0.34 12.80 16.72
CA GLU A 56 1.25 13.55 17.63
C GLU A 56 2.72 13.21 17.40
N GLN A 57 3.00 11.97 17.00
CA GLN A 57 4.36 11.49 16.79
C GLN A 57 4.51 10.94 15.38
N VAL A 58 5.70 11.11 14.82
CA VAL A 58 6.05 10.61 13.49
C VAL A 58 7.36 9.86 13.55
N PHE A 59 7.34 8.63 13.08
CA PHE A 59 8.55 7.88 12.73
C PHE A 59 8.79 8.00 11.23
N ILE A 60 10.02 8.31 10.85
CA ILE A 60 10.50 8.29 9.45
C ILE A 60 11.80 7.51 9.43
N GLY A 61 11.88 6.49 8.58
CA GLY A 61 13.08 5.66 8.55
C GLY A 61 13.16 4.72 7.35
N SER A 62 14.11 3.81 7.44
CA SER A 62 14.32 2.76 6.45
C SER A 62 13.52 1.48 6.76
N LEU A 63 12.96 1.34 7.97
CA LEU A 63 12.26 0.16 8.43
C LEU A 63 11.04 -0.17 7.57
N ASN A 64 11.04 -1.31 6.91
CA ASN A 64 9.84 -1.89 6.32
C ASN A 64 9.10 -2.73 7.38
N ILE A 65 7.77 -2.81 7.25
CA ILE A 65 6.97 -3.72 8.07
C ILE A 65 6.96 -5.10 7.39
N ASP A 66 8.11 -5.76 7.44
CA ASP A 66 8.30 -7.15 6.99
C ASP A 66 9.22 -7.90 7.97
N PRO A 67 9.16 -9.25 8.00
CA PRO A 67 9.92 -10.04 8.97
C PRO A 67 11.43 -9.81 8.90
N ARG A 68 12.00 -9.65 7.72
CA ARG A 68 13.44 -9.47 7.54
C ARG A 68 13.91 -8.11 8.05
N SER A 69 13.18 -7.04 7.74
CA SER A 69 13.52 -5.71 8.26
C SER A 69 13.45 -5.64 9.77
N VAL A 70 12.52 -6.38 10.37
CA VAL A 70 12.33 -6.40 11.83
C VAL A 70 13.40 -7.24 12.55
N THR A 71 13.88 -8.34 11.92
CA THR A 71 14.72 -9.34 12.60
C THR A 71 16.18 -9.37 12.14
N GLU A 72 16.47 -9.02 10.88
CA GLU A 72 17.78 -9.24 10.27
C GLU A 72 18.47 -7.98 9.76
N ASN A 73 17.72 -6.97 9.31
CA ASN A 73 18.31 -5.78 8.72
C ASN A 73 18.74 -4.77 9.78
N THR A 74 19.82 -4.04 9.47
CA THR A 74 20.15 -2.83 10.24
C THR A 74 19.29 -1.69 9.70
N GLU A 75 18.40 -1.18 10.53
CA GLU A 75 17.48 -0.12 10.18
C GLU A 75 17.80 1.16 10.94
N ILE A 76 17.54 2.28 10.30
CA ILE A 76 17.70 3.60 10.92
C ILE A 76 16.41 4.40 10.77
N GLY A 77 16.07 5.15 11.80
CA GLY A 77 14.91 6.03 11.78
C GLY A 77 14.98 7.11 12.82
N ILE A 78 14.15 8.11 12.64
CA ILE A 78 14.01 9.25 13.54
C ILE A 78 12.57 9.27 14.04
N MET A 79 12.41 9.38 15.36
CA MET A 79 11.13 9.65 16.00
C MET A 79 11.04 11.14 16.30
N LEU A 80 10.02 11.80 15.78
CA LEU A 80 9.74 13.21 16.00
C LEU A 80 8.45 13.34 16.82
N GLN A 81 8.51 14.11 17.90
CA GLN A 81 7.31 14.47 18.65
C GLN A 81 6.88 15.88 18.21
N SER A 82 5.96 15.95 17.27
CA SER A 82 5.44 17.20 16.72
C SER A 82 4.03 16.98 16.19
N LYS A 83 3.06 17.55 16.89
CA LYS A 83 1.64 17.51 16.46
C LYS A 83 1.45 18.16 15.09
N GLU A 84 2.18 19.22 14.82
CA GLU A 84 2.08 19.95 13.55
C GLU A 84 2.54 19.08 12.37
N ILE A 85 3.72 18.49 12.45
CA ILE A 85 4.26 17.60 11.40
C ILE A 85 3.40 16.35 11.27
N ALA A 86 2.97 15.76 12.38
CA ALA A 86 2.12 14.58 12.39
C ALA A 86 0.76 14.87 11.72
N ALA A 87 0.14 15.99 12.01
CA ALA A 87 -1.12 16.40 11.40
C ALA A 87 -0.98 16.64 9.89
N GLN A 88 0.06 17.35 9.44
CA GLN A 88 0.33 17.59 8.01
C GLN A 88 0.55 16.30 7.24
N LEU A 89 1.32 15.35 7.80
CA LEU A 89 1.56 14.05 7.17
C LEU A 89 0.29 13.20 7.14
N ALA A 90 -0.51 13.21 8.20
CA ALA A 90 -1.79 12.50 8.25
C ALA A 90 -2.77 13.06 7.21
N GLU A 91 -2.89 14.39 7.09
CA GLU A 91 -3.72 15.03 6.06
C GLU A 91 -3.26 14.67 4.65
N THR A 92 -1.94 14.67 4.42
CA THR A 92 -1.37 14.25 3.15
C THR A 92 -1.70 12.79 2.83
N PHE A 93 -1.63 11.91 3.83
CA PHE A 93 -2.04 10.50 3.70
C PHE A 93 -3.52 10.39 3.36
N ASP A 94 -4.39 11.09 4.10
CA ASP A 94 -5.84 11.07 3.89
C ASP A 94 -6.19 11.50 2.45
N GLN A 95 -5.59 12.58 1.95
CA GLN A 95 -5.77 13.04 0.56
C GLN A 95 -5.28 12.01 -0.49
N ILE A 96 -4.14 11.37 -0.25
CA ILE A 96 -3.62 10.34 -1.14
C ILE A 96 -4.52 9.10 -1.11
N ALA A 97 -4.96 8.68 0.07
CA ALA A 97 -5.85 7.54 0.25
C ALA A 97 -7.18 7.73 -0.50
N GLU A 98 -7.76 8.92 -0.39
CA GLU A 98 -9.04 9.26 -1.05
C GLU A 98 -8.92 9.36 -2.57
N GLN A 99 -7.88 10.04 -3.09
CA GLN A 99 -7.81 10.41 -4.49
C GLN A 99 -6.97 9.48 -5.35
N ARG A 100 -6.02 8.73 -4.76
CA ARG A 100 -4.95 8.04 -5.49
C ARG A 100 -4.71 6.60 -5.05
N ALA A 101 -5.51 6.08 -4.14
CA ALA A 101 -5.39 4.72 -3.69
C ALA A 101 -6.69 3.94 -3.88
N PHE A 102 -6.56 2.63 -3.79
CA PHE A 102 -7.69 1.72 -3.65
C PHE A 102 -7.86 1.41 -2.17
N ARG A 103 -9.03 1.67 -1.62
CA ARG A 103 -9.42 1.16 -0.30
C ARG A 103 -9.87 -0.29 -0.44
N LEU A 104 -9.32 -1.16 0.37
CA LEU A 104 -9.70 -2.57 0.39
C LEU A 104 -10.85 -2.81 1.35
N GLU A 105 -11.79 -3.67 0.94
CA GLU A 105 -12.92 -4.10 1.74
C GLU A 105 -12.99 -5.62 1.74
N LEU A 106 -13.15 -6.23 2.90
CA LEU A 106 -13.42 -7.66 3.05
C LEU A 106 -14.93 -7.87 3.11
N ARG A 107 -15.46 -8.70 2.21
CA ARG A 107 -16.85 -9.16 2.23
C ARG A 107 -16.90 -10.66 2.38
N ILE A 108 -17.91 -11.12 3.08
CA ILE A 108 -18.20 -12.54 3.30
C ILE A 108 -19.53 -12.85 2.63
N ASP A 109 -19.59 -13.86 1.79
CA ASP A 109 -20.85 -14.29 1.16
C ASP A 109 -21.70 -15.17 2.09
N GLU A 110 -22.86 -15.61 1.57
CA GLU A 110 -23.81 -16.45 2.30
C GLU A 110 -23.22 -17.84 2.64
N GLU A 111 -22.20 -18.28 1.91
CA GLU A 111 -21.50 -19.56 2.11
C GLU A 111 -20.32 -19.42 3.08
N GLY A 112 -20.03 -18.21 3.56
CA GLY A 112 -18.91 -17.90 4.47
C GLY A 112 -17.57 -17.73 3.76
N ILE A 113 -17.58 -17.59 2.42
CA ILE A 113 -16.37 -17.38 1.65
C ILE A 113 -16.00 -15.89 1.66
N GLU A 114 -14.74 -15.60 1.89
CA GLU A 114 -14.22 -14.24 1.99
C GLU A 114 -13.69 -13.74 0.65
N TYR A 115 -14.09 -12.53 0.28
CA TYR A 115 -13.67 -11.83 -0.93
C TYR A 115 -13.14 -10.46 -0.60
N ILE A 116 -12.06 -10.05 -1.27
CA ILE A 116 -11.54 -8.69 -1.17
C ILE A 116 -12.02 -7.89 -2.38
N TYR A 117 -12.56 -6.70 -2.10
CA TYR A 117 -12.96 -5.71 -3.08
C TYR A 117 -12.07 -4.48 -2.99
N TRP A 118 -11.76 -3.88 -4.14
CA TRP A 118 -10.99 -2.66 -4.25
C TRP A 118 -11.91 -1.51 -4.66
N HIS A 119 -12.00 -0.49 -3.84
CA HIS A 119 -12.76 0.73 -4.08
C HIS A 119 -11.79 1.84 -4.47
N GLY A 120 -12.05 2.54 -5.55
CA GLY A 120 -11.18 3.62 -5.99
C GLY A 120 -11.78 4.40 -7.16
N LEU A 121 -10.99 5.32 -7.71
CA LEU A 121 -11.40 6.16 -8.83
C LEU A 121 -10.85 5.63 -10.15
N GLU A 122 -11.71 5.55 -11.16
CA GLU A 122 -11.32 5.34 -12.55
C GLU A 122 -11.98 6.43 -13.41
N ASN A 123 -11.16 7.31 -14.01
CA ASN A 123 -11.61 8.48 -14.77
C ASN A 123 -12.52 9.43 -13.97
N ASP A 124 -12.15 9.64 -12.70
CA ASP A 124 -12.85 10.48 -11.71
C ASP A 124 -14.25 9.93 -11.27
N GLU A 125 -14.56 8.69 -11.62
CA GLU A 125 -15.77 7.99 -11.17
C GLU A 125 -15.40 6.90 -10.16
N GLU A 126 -16.22 6.75 -9.13
CA GLU A 126 -16.07 5.66 -8.17
C GLU A 126 -16.35 4.31 -8.82
N ARG A 127 -15.45 3.37 -8.60
CA ARG A 127 -15.56 2.01 -9.11
C ARG A 127 -15.11 0.99 -8.08
N VAL A 128 -15.71 -0.18 -8.16
CA VAL A 128 -15.40 -1.34 -7.32
C VAL A 128 -14.93 -2.49 -8.20
N TRP A 129 -13.80 -3.08 -7.83
CA TRP A 129 -13.25 -4.27 -8.49
C TRP A 129 -13.31 -5.47 -7.55
N SER A 130 -13.74 -6.61 -8.07
CA SER A 130 -13.72 -7.91 -7.37
C SER A 130 -12.38 -8.66 -7.52
N THR A 131 -11.44 -8.09 -8.26
CA THR A 131 -10.09 -8.61 -8.45
C THR A 131 -9.11 -7.46 -8.42
N GLU A 132 -7.85 -7.74 -8.05
CA GLU A 132 -6.81 -6.71 -7.98
C GLU A 132 -6.72 -5.90 -9.29
N PRO A 133 -6.93 -4.56 -9.23
CA PRO A 133 -6.98 -3.71 -10.41
C PRO A 133 -5.66 -3.71 -11.18
N TYR A 134 -5.77 -3.62 -12.52
CA TYR A 134 -4.62 -3.52 -13.44
C TYR A 134 -3.62 -4.67 -13.36
N THR A 135 -4.04 -5.83 -12.83
CA THR A 135 -3.24 -7.05 -12.84
C THR A 135 -3.75 -8.00 -13.92
N GLY A 136 -2.85 -8.47 -14.79
CA GLY A 136 -3.17 -9.48 -15.78
C GLY A 136 -3.30 -10.88 -15.16
N PHE A 137 -3.98 -11.79 -15.86
CA PHE A 137 -4.14 -13.19 -15.43
C PHE A 137 -2.80 -13.86 -15.05
N TRP A 138 -1.78 -13.71 -15.89
CA TRP A 138 -0.45 -14.29 -15.65
C TRP A 138 0.26 -13.69 -14.45
N GLN A 139 0.05 -12.41 -14.18
CA GLN A 139 0.62 -11.75 -13.01
C GLN A 139 -0.03 -12.25 -11.73
N ARG A 140 -1.36 -12.42 -11.72
CA ARG A 140 -2.08 -13.00 -10.58
C ARG A 140 -1.68 -14.45 -10.34
N PHE A 141 -1.55 -15.25 -11.41
CA PHE A 141 -1.10 -16.63 -11.32
C PHE A 141 0.32 -16.72 -10.73
N SER A 142 1.25 -15.89 -11.18
CA SER A 142 2.62 -15.88 -10.62
C SER A 142 2.67 -15.41 -9.17
N ILE A 143 1.85 -14.44 -8.76
CA ILE A 143 1.73 -14.00 -7.37
C ILE A 143 1.19 -15.16 -6.51
N PHE A 144 0.13 -15.82 -6.95
CA PHE A 144 -0.43 -16.98 -6.27
C PHE A 144 0.61 -18.10 -6.13
N PHE A 145 1.31 -18.44 -7.20
CA PHE A 145 2.35 -19.49 -7.16
C PHE A 145 3.50 -19.13 -6.21
N MET A 146 3.96 -17.87 -6.25
CA MET A 146 5.00 -17.40 -5.32
C MET A 146 4.53 -17.35 -3.86
N SER A 147 3.24 -17.11 -3.60
CA SER A 147 2.70 -17.14 -2.23
C SER A 147 2.68 -18.54 -1.60
N LEU A 148 2.74 -19.58 -2.40
CA LEU A 148 2.83 -20.98 -1.94
C LEU A 148 4.27 -21.41 -1.58
N LEU A 149 5.28 -20.64 -2.01
CA LEU A 149 6.67 -20.93 -1.71
C LEU A 149 7.06 -20.36 -0.35
N PRO A 150 7.87 -21.08 0.46
CA PRO A 150 8.34 -20.59 1.76
C PRO A 150 9.50 -19.60 1.56
N ILE A 151 9.22 -18.46 0.89
CA ILE A 151 10.23 -17.45 0.56
C ILE A 151 10.26 -16.30 1.58
N GLU A 152 9.65 -16.47 2.74
CA GLU A 152 9.59 -15.44 3.80
C GLU A 152 10.98 -15.01 4.28
N SER A 153 11.93 -15.93 4.31
CA SER A 153 13.32 -15.65 4.67
C SER A 153 14.10 -14.85 3.60
N GLN A 154 13.50 -14.61 2.44
CA GLN A 154 14.10 -13.87 1.32
C GLN A 154 13.45 -12.50 1.10
N LEU A 155 12.44 -12.17 1.89
CA LEU A 155 11.69 -10.89 1.90
C LEU A 155 12.18 -9.99 3.05
#